data_cc46bc01adb5eca65ffe5237afbdf60f
#
_entry.id   cc46bc01adb5eca65ffe5237afbdf60f
#
_cell.length_a   1.000
_cell.length_b   1.000
_cell.length_c   1.000
_cell.angle_alpha   90.00
_cell.angle_beta   90.00
_cell.angle_gamma   90.00
#
_symmetry.space_group_name_H-M   'P 1'
#
loop_
_entity.id
_entity.type
_entity.pdbx_description
1 polymer ?
#
loop_
_entity_poly.entity_id
_entity_poly.type
_entity_poly.pdbx_seq_one_letter_code
_entity_poly.pdbx_strand_id
1 'polypeptide(L)'
;MFPQEICIQFDSVKEVKSVSIVSYGIKKVSIQTCENDSVVNFKVQAEQNEIPNERGLQKIKLNLVKSPKVKVLKIEVIEGYEDFFSIHSVNIE
;
A
#
# COMPACT_ATOMS: atom_id res chain seq x y z
N MET A 1 -2.33 -12.21 -11.26
CA MET A 1 -1.09 -11.85 -11.96
C MET A 1 -0.46 -10.61 -11.35
N PHE A 2 0.83 -10.64 -11.08
CA PHE A 2 1.52 -9.59 -10.35
C PHE A 2 2.56 -8.90 -11.23
N PRO A 3 2.89 -7.63 -10.93
CA PRO A 3 2.34 -6.83 -9.84
C PRO A 3 0.97 -6.25 -10.17
N GLN A 4 0.22 -5.87 -9.13
CA GLN A 4 -1.05 -5.17 -9.27
C GLN A 4 -1.04 -3.95 -8.38
N GLU A 5 -1.74 -2.89 -8.78
CA GLU A 5 -1.71 -1.64 -8.03
C GLU A 5 -3.10 -1.06 -7.84
N ILE A 6 -3.24 -0.37 -6.71
CA ILE A 6 -4.43 0.39 -6.36
C ILE A 6 -4.00 1.82 -6.11
N CYS A 7 -4.59 2.77 -6.82
CA CYS A 7 -4.30 4.18 -6.63
C CYS A 7 -5.45 4.88 -5.93
N ILE A 8 -5.13 5.65 -4.90
CA ILE A 8 -6.09 6.43 -4.14
C ILE A 8 -5.71 7.90 -4.29
N GLN A 9 -6.61 8.70 -4.83
CA GLN A 9 -6.39 10.13 -5.00
C GLN A 9 -7.19 10.89 -3.94
N PHE A 10 -6.51 11.77 -3.22
CA PHE A 10 -7.14 12.61 -2.21
C PHE A 10 -7.65 13.91 -2.84
N ASP A 11 -8.68 14.49 -2.23
CA ASP A 11 -9.22 15.79 -2.67
C ASP A 11 -8.20 16.90 -2.48
N SER A 12 -7.39 16.80 -1.45
CA SER A 12 -6.33 17.75 -1.16
C SER A 12 -5.11 17.00 -0.64
N VAL A 13 -3.96 17.65 -0.66
CA VAL A 13 -2.73 17.07 -0.12
C VAL A 13 -2.91 16.80 1.37
N LYS A 14 -2.57 15.60 1.79
CA LYS A 14 -2.68 15.16 3.18
C LYS A 14 -1.33 14.63 3.66
N GLU A 15 -1.09 14.78 4.95
CA GLU A 15 0.06 14.20 5.60
C GLU A 15 -0.31 12.79 6.03
N VAL A 16 0.43 11.79 5.54
CA VAL A 16 0.13 10.37 5.80
C VAL A 16 1.20 9.78 6.69
N LYS A 17 0.80 9.24 7.83
CA LYS A 17 1.71 8.65 8.81
C LYS A 17 1.83 7.15 8.63
N SER A 18 0.73 6.48 8.33
CA SER A 18 0.72 5.04 8.21
C SER A 18 -0.41 4.56 7.31
N VAL A 19 -0.25 3.37 6.77
CA VAL A 19 -1.27 2.67 5.98
C VAL A 19 -1.46 1.30 6.58
N SER A 20 -2.69 0.98 6.96
CA SER A 20 -3.05 -0.34 7.50
C SER A 20 -3.92 -1.06 6.49
N ILE A 21 -3.58 -2.29 6.19
CA ILE A 21 -4.26 -3.10 5.18
C ILE A 21 -4.71 -4.40 5.82
N VAL A 22 -5.98 -4.75 5.63
CA VAL A 22 -6.49 -6.09 5.95
C VAL A 22 -6.65 -6.83 4.64
N SER A 23 -5.95 -7.93 4.50
CA SER A 23 -5.82 -8.61 3.22
C SER A 23 -5.70 -10.12 3.37
N TYR A 24 -5.68 -10.81 2.23
CA TYR A 24 -5.43 -12.24 2.16
C TYR A 24 -4.53 -12.52 0.97
N GLY A 25 -3.48 -13.31 1.20
CA GLY A 25 -2.66 -13.83 0.10
C GLY A 25 -1.55 -12.91 -0.40
N ILE A 26 -1.26 -11.82 0.28
CA ILE A 26 -0.19 -10.90 -0.11
C ILE A 26 1.14 -11.35 0.48
N LYS A 27 2.18 -11.43 -0.34
CA LYS A 27 3.52 -11.78 0.11
C LYS A 27 4.43 -10.56 0.20
N LYS A 28 4.32 -9.63 -0.76
CA LYS A 28 5.13 -8.43 -0.81
C LYS A 28 4.28 -7.26 -1.27
N VAL A 29 4.34 -6.15 -0.52
CA VAL A 29 3.57 -4.95 -0.82
C VAL A 29 4.45 -3.71 -0.66
N SER A 30 4.20 -2.71 -1.49
CA SER A 30 4.89 -1.43 -1.47
C SER A 30 3.87 -0.30 -1.40
N ILE A 31 4.17 0.72 -0.59
CA ILE A 31 3.38 1.95 -0.54
C ILE A 31 4.19 3.04 -1.22
N GLN A 32 3.62 3.62 -2.25
CA GLN A 32 4.26 4.67 -3.03
C GLN A 32 3.37 5.91 -3.00
N THR A 33 3.99 7.08 -2.99
CA THR A 33 3.25 8.33 -2.87
C THR A 33 3.72 9.36 -3.88
N CYS A 34 2.79 10.26 -4.22
CA CYS A 34 3.06 11.40 -5.05
C CYS A 34 2.42 12.62 -4.41
N GLU A 35 3.14 13.74 -4.36
CA GLU A 35 2.68 14.96 -3.70
C GLU A 35 1.74 15.79 -4.58
N ASN A 36 1.71 15.53 -5.87
CA ASN A 36 0.88 16.27 -6.82
C ASN A 36 0.03 15.30 -7.63
N ASP A 37 -0.77 15.84 -8.57
CA ASP A 37 -1.67 15.03 -9.39
C ASP A 37 -0.97 14.21 -10.46
N SER A 38 0.35 14.38 -10.62
CA SER A 38 1.11 13.60 -11.57
C SER A 38 1.23 12.16 -11.09
N VAL A 39 0.77 11.21 -11.90
CA VAL A 39 0.85 9.79 -11.58
C VAL A 39 2.16 9.16 -12.09
N VAL A 40 3.16 9.99 -12.36
CA VAL A 40 4.42 9.55 -12.98
C VAL A 40 5.57 9.47 -11.99
N ASN A 41 5.59 10.31 -10.96
CA ASN A 41 6.72 10.44 -10.05
C ASN A 41 6.41 9.93 -8.65
N PHE A 42 6.12 8.65 -8.55
CA PHE A 42 5.89 8.02 -7.25
C PHE A 42 7.21 7.74 -6.53
N LYS A 43 7.20 7.96 -5.22
CA LYS A 43 8.31 7.58 -4.34
C LYS A 43 7.89 6.44 -3.45
N VAL A 44 8.75 5.44 -3.32
CA VAL A 44 8.50 4.33 -2.39
C VAL A 44 8.71 4.84 -0.97
N GLN A 45 7.66 4.79 -0.15
CA GLN A 45 7.69 5.25 1.22
C GLN A 45 7.84 4.11 2.22
N ALA A 46 7.32 2.94 1.88
CA ALA A 46 7.40 1.78 2.74
C ALA A 46 7.24 0.52 1.90
N GLU A 47 7.85 -0.57 2.35
CA GLU A 47 7.78 -1.85 1.67
C GLU A 47 7.91 -2.95 2.70
N GLN A 48 7.15 -4.01 2.53
CA GLN A 48 7.25 -5.18 3.39
C GLN A 48 7.29 -6.45 2.56
N ASN A 49 8.30 -7.28 2.83
CA ASN A 49 8.51 -8.58 2.21
C ASN A 49 8.10 -9.70 3.17
N GLU A 50 7.90 -10.88 2.61
CA GLU A 50 7.66 -12.08 3.42
C GLU A 50 6.58 -11.88 4.45
N ILE A 51 5.46 -11.28 4.04
CA ILE A 51 4.32 -11.06 4.92
C ILE A 51 3.78 -12.44 5.33
N PRO A 52 3.61 -12.69 6.65
CA PRO A 52 3.14 -14.00 7.10
C PRO A 52 1.80 -14.37 6.48
N ASN A 53 1.71 -15.61 6.00
CA ASN A 53 0.47 -16.15 5.42
C ASN A 53 -0.15 -17.14 6.39
N GLU A 54 -0.65 -16.63 7.50
CA GLU A 54 -1.30 -17.43 8.52
C GLU A 54 -2.76 -17.66 8.19
N ARG A 55 -3.43 -18.49 8.98
CA ARG A 55 -4.86 -18.69 8.81
C ARG A 55 -5.61 -17.39 9.05
N GLY A 56 -6.53 -17.06 8.15
CA GLY A 56 -7.34 -15.87 8.25
C GLY A 56 -6.72 -14.69 7.53
N LEU A 57 -7.14 -13.50 7.91
CA LEU A 57 -6.75 -12.28 7.23
C LEU A 57 -5.42 -11.75 7.74
N GLN A 58 -4.62 -11.24 6.82
CA GLN A 58 -3.38 -10.57 7.15
C GLN A 58 -3.69 -9.15 7.60
N LYS A 59 -3.05 -8.71 8.67
CA LYS A 59 -3.13 -7.33 9.15
C LYS A 59 -1.76 -6.70 8.96
N ILE A 60 -1.66 -5.85 7.97
CA ILE A 60 -0.39 -5.24 7.57
C ILE A 60 -0.43 -3.77 7.93
N LYS A 61 0.57 -3.30 8.68
CA LYS A 61 0.68 -1.87 8.99
C LYS A 61 2.05 -1.39 8.54
N LEU A 62 2.04 -0.38 7.67
CA LEU A 62 3.25 0.22 7.13
C LEU A 62 3.33 1.67 7.60
N ASN A 63 4.40 2.00 8.31
CA ASN A 63 4.65 3.36 8.77
C ASN A 63 5.49 4.08 7.73
N LEU A 64 5.05 5.28 7.36
CA LEU A 64 5.74 6.08 6.37
C LEU A 64 6.74 7.01 7.06
N VAL A 65 7.95 7.03 6.56
CA VAL A 65 9.02 7.83 7.15
C VAL A 65 8.73 9.32 6.94
N LYS A 66 8.84 10.11 8.01
CA LYS A 66 8.67 11.57 7.97
C LYS A 66 7.28 12.05 7.54
N SER A 67 6.28 11.20 7.64
CA SER A 67 4.89 11.56 7.35
C SER A 67 4.77 12.40 6.08
N PRO A 68 5.00 11.81 4.90
CA PRO A 68 5.05 12.59 3.66
C PRO A 68 3.72 13.26 3.34
N LYS A 69 3.78 14.33 2.57
CA LYS A 69 2.59 14.98 2.02
C LYS A 69 2.18 14.22 0.77
N VAL A 70 0.92 13.84 0.70
CA VAL A 70 0.43 12.92 -0.33
C VAL A 70 -0.82 13.45 -0.99
N LYS A 71 -0.81 13.51 -2.31
CA LYS A 71 -2.01 13.77 -3.11
C LYS A 71 -2.53 12.46 -3.70
N VAL A 72 -1.63 11.59 -4.15
CA VAL A 72 -1.98 10.27 -4.69
C VAL A 72 -1.15 9.21 -3.97
N LEU A 73 -1.81 8.19 -3.48
CA LEU A 73 -1.18 7.05 -2.80
C LEU A 73 -1.39 5.81 -3.64
N LYS A 74 -0.32 5.06 -3.88
CA LYS A 74 -0.38 3.81 -4.62
C LYS A 74 0.02 2.65 -3.72
N ILE A 75 -0.84 1.65 -3.66
CA ILE A 75 -0.54 0.37 -3.02
C ILE A 75 -0.19 -0.60 -4.13
N GLU A 76 1.04 -1.05 -4.17
CA GLU A 76 1.48 -2.02 -5.17
C GLU A 76 1.67 -3.37 -4.52
N VAL A 77 0.89 -4.36 -4.93
CA VAL A 77 1.06 -5.75 -4.51
C VAL A 77 2.04 -6.38 -5.49
N ILE A 78 3.26 -6.59 -5.04
CA ILE A 78 4.36 -7.04 -5.89
C ILE A 78 4.34 -8.54 -6.04
N GLU A 79 4.10 -9.28 -4.95
CA GLU A 79 4.04 -10.73 -4.95
C GLU A 79 2.89 -11.22 -4.07
N GLY A 80 2.29 -12.33 -4.46
CA GLY A 80 1.31 -13.05 -3.67
C GLY A 80 1.77 -14.48 -3.44
N TYR A 81 1.16 -15.16 -2.49
CA TYR A 81 1.44 -16.58 -2.24
C TYR A 81 0.81 -17.48 -3.28
N GLU A 82 -0.26 -17.01 -3.90
CA GLU A 82 -0.95 -17.71 -4.98
C GLU A 82 -1.24 -16.74 -6.12
N ASP A 83 -1.99 -17.18 -7.11
CA ASP A 83 -2.29 -16.36 -8.29
C ASP A 83 -3.23 -15.19 -7.99
N PHE A 84 -3.88 -15.21 -6.85
CA PHE A 84 -4.82 -14.17 -6.48
C PHE A 84 -4.57 -13.69 -5.04
N PHE A 85 -5.10 -12.52 -4.75
CA PHE A 85 -5.12 -11.95 -3.41
C PHE A 85 -6.40 -11.17 -3.24
N SER A 86 -6.71 -10.78 -2.00
CA SER A 86 -7.84 -9.89 -1.76
C SER A 86 -7.46 -8.85 -0.71
N ILE A 87 -8.03 -7.66 -0.86
CA ILE A 87 -7.90 -6.58 0.10
C ILE A 87 -9.29 -6.29 0.65
N HIS A 88 -9.44 -6.37 1.96
CA HIS A 88 -10.72 -6.22 2.63
C HIS A 88 -10.93 -4.82 3.19
N SER A 89 -9.85 -4.18 3.63
CA SER A 89 -9.93 -2.79 4.07
C SER A 89 -8.57 -2.11 3.98
N VAL A 90 -8.60 -0.80 3.81
CA VAL A 90 -7.40 0.05 3.83
C VAL A 90 -7.72 1.23 4.75
N ASN A 91 -6.88 1.44 5.75
CA ASN A 91 -7.02 2.56 6.67
C ASN A 91 -5.76 3.43 6.57
N ILE A 92 -5.96 4.71 6.27
CA ILE A 92 -4.87 5.66 6.08
C ILE A 92 -4.91 6.68 7.21
N GLU A 93 -3.81 6.80 7.94
CA GLU A 93 -3.70 7.72 9.07
C GLU A 93 -2.66 8.81 8.84
#